data_6dafb0c59e0091e03962bf5ad56555ad
#
_entry.id   6dafb0c59e0091e03962bf5ad56555ad
#
_cell.length_a   1.000
_cell.length_b   1.000
_cell.length_c   1.000
_cell.angle_alpha   90.00
_cell.angle_beta   90.00
_cell.angle_gamma   90.00
#
_symmetry.space_group_name_H-M   'P 1'
#
loop_
_entity.id
_entity.type
_entity.pdbx_description
1 polymer ?
#
loop_
_entity_poly.entity_id
_entity_poly.type
_entity_poly.pdbx_seq_one_letter_code
_entity_poly.pdbx_strand_id
1 'polypeptide(L)'
;MKKKQVLTLSAIAIALGSALLIVKQTQKNSGPAALTSRAAGDTLFASFPATEIAQIEITGADNNVTLVKKDGKWTVAQRENYPANAVNVNEFIRTLAELKVTRSLEAGPSFAPRFGMDEASTKPEDRGLTATFKDASGKELANVSLGKNIEGSQDASPMGAMPVGRYIRNHADESGFYAVNEMFFSVSADVTRWLAEEFIAPDKIKSVSLSQKGSDAVAWKLVRDAENAEFKLEGLKSGEALTSENVAPIKSLFSFARFEDVVTTAAAAERGDATGKRNAIIETFDGFTYTLTITPLKPGTGPASSAPDNQLVTVSVSANLPTERIKPEGEKPEDAKAKDEEFAARLKALNEKLAKEQSLAGRTFELSKNTLDALLKERETLVKKAEPAPTPAPAPGTKAVEAVTQPIEAPAAKGPKTPKPAKRENKNR
;
A
#
# COMPACT_ATOMS: atom_id res chain seq x y z
N MET A 1 47.61 -73.32 9.90
CA MET A 1 47.26 -72.88 8.54
C MET A 1 48.58 -72.61 7.77
N LYS A 2 48.76 -73.18 6.58
CA LYS A 2 49.97 -72.95 5.75
C LYS A 2 49.93 -71.49 5.21
N LYS A 3 51.09 -70.80 5.21
CA LYS A 3 51.21 -69.37 4.76
C LYS A 3 50.49 -69.10 3.43
N LYS A 4 50.45 -70.10 2.51
CA LYS A 4 49.69 -69.98 1.25
C LYS A 4 48.20 -69.84 1.39
N GLN A 5 47.55 -70.49 2.40
CA GLN A 5 46.13 -70.43 2.64
C GLN A 5 45.71 -69.03 3.21
N VAL A 6 46.58 -68.46 4.05
CA VAL A 6 46.34 -67.08 4.57
C VAL A 6 46.39 -66.02 3.46
N LEU A 7 47.37 -66.19 2.55
CA LEU A 7 47.54 -65.28 1.42
C LEU A 7 46.39 -65.35 0.44
N THR A 8 45.83 -66.55 0.18
CA THR A 8 44.65 -66.73 -0.69
C THR A 8 43.43 -66.20 -0.08
N LEU A 9 43.22 -66.41 1.23
CA LEU A 9 42.05 -65.82 1.96
C LEU A 9 42.13 -64.32 2.02
N SER A 10 43.28 -63.71 2.21
CA SER A 10 43.45 -62.25 2.19
C SER A 10 43.19 -61.65 0.81
N ALA A 11 43.64 -62.34 -0.26
CA ALA A 11 43.35 -61.92 -1.64
C ALA A 11 41.82 -61.93 -1.97
N ILE A 12 41.16 -62.99 -1.53
CA ILE A 12 39.68 -63.13 -1.69
C ILE A 12 38.96 -62.06 -0.89
N ALA A 13 39.39 -61.78 0.34
CA ALA A 13 38.76 -60.75 1.18
C ALA A 13 38.94 -59.33 0.56
N ILE A 14 40.11 -59.03 -0.02
CA ILE A 14 40.34 -57.79 -0.72
C ILE A 14 39.53 -57.68 -2.01
N ALA A 15 39.42 -58.76 -2.77
CA ALA A 15 38.58 -58.81 -3.99
C ALA A 15 37.11 -58.65 -3.68
N LEU A 16 36.59 -59.29 -2.62
CA LEU A 16 35.20 -59.12 -2.17
C LEU A 16 34.93 -57.69 -1.59
N GLY A 17 35.89 -57.13 -0.86
CA GLY A 17 35.82 -55.78 -0.34
C GLY A 17 35.81 -54.75 -1.48
N SER A 18 36.63 -54.94 -2.49
CA SER A 18 36.69 -54.09 -3.71
C SER A 18 35.39 -54.22 -4.53
N ALA A 19 34.87 -55.43 -4.69
CA ALA A 19 33.59 -55.66 -5.39
C ALA A 19 32.43 -55.01 -4.65
N LEU A 20 32.37 -55.08 -3.31
CA LEU A 20 31.39 -54.39 -2.48
C LEU A 20 31.44 -52.86 -2.57
N LEU A 21 32.66 -52.29 -2.65
CA LEU A 21 32.87 -50.87 -2.85
C LEU A 21 32.41 -50.42 -4.25
N ILE A 22 32.74 -51.21 -5.28
CA ILE A 22 32.32 -50.94 -6.66
C ILE A 22 30.80 -51.08 -6.79
N VAL A 23 30.17 -52.10 -6.20
CA VAL A 23 28.69 -52.25 -6.19
C VAL A 23 28.02 -51.12 -5.43
N LYS A 24 28.61 -50.69 -4.30
CA LYS A 24 28.06 -49.56 -3.54
C LYS A 24 28.23 -48.21 -4.27
N GLN A 25 29.28 -48.09 -5.09
CA GLN A 25 29.52 -46.88 -5.91
C GLN A 25 28.67 -46.89 -7.18
N THR A 26 28.48 -48.05 -7.81
CA THR A 26 27.56 -48.22 -8.94
C THR A 26 26.09 -48.15 -8.50
N GLN A 27 25.73 -48.66 -7.33
CA GLN A 27 24.37 -48.44 -6.77
C GLN A 27 24.09 -46.99 -6.42
N LYS A 28 25.11 -46.21 -6.00
CA LYS A 28 24.95 -44.76 -5.86
C LYS A 28 24.73 -44.05 -7.20
N ASN A 29 25.26 -44.61 -8.30
CA ASN A 29 25.14 -44.03 -9.64
C ASN A 29 24.06 -44.71 -10.51
N SER A 30 23.39 -45.75 -10.03
CA SER A 30 22.39 -46.54 -10.77
C SER A 30 21.02 -46.53 -10.09
N GLY A 31 20.77 -45.58 -9.17
CA GLY A 31 19.39 -45.23 -8.83
C GLY A 31 18.68 -44.71 -10.08
N PRO A 32 17.36 -44.88 -10.22
CA PRO A 32 16.63 -44.17 -11.27
C PRO A 32 17.09 -42.71 -11.25
N ALA A 33 17.54 -42.19 -12.40
CA ALA A 33 18.01 -40.81 -12.51
C ALA A 33 16.99 -39.95 -11.79
N ALA A 34 17.42 -39.20 -10.76
CA ALA A 34 16.54 -38.37 -10.00
C ALA A 34 15.85 -37.44 -10.98
N LEU A 35 14.51 -37.45 -11.03
CA LEU A 35 13.72 -36.61 -11.93
C LEU A 35 13.87 -35.12 -11.61
N THR A 36 14.39 -34.80 -10.42
CA THR A 36 14.71 -33.45 -9.97
C THR A 36 16.22 -33.29 -9.74
N SER A 37 16.76 -32.12 -10.05
CA SER A 37 18.17 -31.83 -9.89
C SER A 37 18.54 -31.23 -8.51
N ARG A 38 17.55 -30.92 -7.64
CA ARG A 38 17.75 -30.25 -6.34
C ARG A 38 17.33 -31.16 -5.19
N ALA A 39 18.17 -31.27 -4.19
CA ALA A 39 17.83 -31.95 -2.93
C ALA A 39 17.23 -30.95 -1.92
N ALA A 40 16.60 -31.49 -0.87
CA ALA A 40 16.16 -30.67 0.24
C ALA A 40 17.33 -29.92 0.89
N GLY A 41 17.18 -28.63 1.08
CA GLY A 41 18.21 -27.70 1.58
C GLY A 41 19.00 -26.99 0.49
N ASP A 42 18.98 -27.48 -0.75
CA ASP A 42 19.61 -26.80 -1.87
C ASP A 42 18.83 -25.51 -2.24
N THR A 43 19.52 -24.55 -2.86
CA THR A 43 18.84 -23.41 -3.47
C THR A 43 18.07 -23.82 -4.72
N LEU A 44 16.92 -23.20 -4.97
CA LEU A 44 16.08 -23.49 -6.15
C LEU A 44 16.86 -23.28 -7.46
N PHE A 45 17.74 -22.29 -7.51
CA PHE A 45 18.64 -22.02 -8.61
C PHE A 45 20.09 -22.27 -8.18
N ALA A 46 20.90 -22.88 -9.03
CA ALA A 46 22.33 -22.99 -8.78
C ALA A 46 23.02 -21.62 -8.80
N SER A 47 22.54 -20.74 -9.69
CA SER A 47 22.92 -19.34 -9.77
C SER A 47 21.71 -18.57 -10.29
N PHE A 48 21.23 -17.61 -9.52
CA PHE A 48 20.13 -16.72 -9.93
C PHE A 48 20.74 -15.36 -10.31
N PRO A 49 20.66 -14.94 -11.58
CA PRO A 49 21.35 -13.74 -12.07
C PRO A 49 20.59 -12.46 -11.70
N ALA A 50 20.34 -12.22 -10.42
CA ALA A 50 19.49 -11.15 -9.89
C ALA A 50 19.86 -9.75 -10.40
N THR A 51 21.17 -9.48 -10.63
CA THR A 51 21.68 -8.19 -11.08
C THR A 51 21.47 -7.93 -12.57
N GLU A 52 21.31 -9.00 -13.36
CA GLU A 52 21.13 -8.93 -14.81
C GLU A 52 19.67 -8.76 -15.21
N ILE A 53 18.74 -8.98 -14.28
CA ILE A 53 17.30 -8.90 -14.54
C ILE A 53 16.91 -7.45 -14.89
N ALA A 54 16.35 -7.29 -16.09
CA ALA A 54 15.83 -6.03 -16.60
C ALA A 54 14.32 -6.08 -16.89
N GLN A 55 13.72 -7.29 -16.96
CA GLN A 55 12.30 -7.49 -17.18
C GLN A 55 11.80 -8.71 -16.41
N ILE A 56 10.58 -8.61 -15.87
CA ILE A 56 9.87 -9.71 -15.23
C ILE A 56 8.46 -9.75 -15.83
N GLU A 57 8.08 -10.88 -16.39
CA GLU A 57 6.72 -11.15 -16.87
C GLU A 57 6.06 -12.12 -15.93
N ILE A 58 4.93 -11.75 -15.33
CA ILE A 58 4.15 -12.62 -14.45
C ILE A 58 2.81 -12.86 -15.11
N THR A 59 2.53 -14.11 -15.46
CA THR A 59 1.31 -14.54 -16.14
C THR A 59 0.48 -15.40 -15.19
N GLY A 60 -0.77 -15.05 -15.02
CA GLY A 60 -1.80 -15.82 -14.33
C GLY A 60 -2.80 -16.42 -15.30
N ALA A 61 -3.97 -16.80 -14.78
CA ALA A 61 -5.04 -17.39 -15.59
C ALA A 61 -5.60 -16.41 -16.63
N ASP A 62 -5.95 -15.20 -16.18
CA ASP A 62 -6.67 -14.21 -16.98
C ASP A 62 -5.92 -12.89 -17.15
N ASN A 63 -4.85 -12.70 -16.39
CA ASN A 63 -4.09 -11.44 -16.34
C ASN A 63 -2.60 -11.70 -16.50
N ASN A 64 -1.90 -10.66 -16.86
CA ASN A 64 -0.45 -10.63 -16.85
C ASN A 64 0.05 -9.24 -16.45
N VAL A 65 1.24 -9.21 -15.88
CA VAL A 65 1.97 -7.97 -15.61
C VAL A 65 3.39 -8.08 -16.14
N THR A 66 3.86 -7.00 -16.74
CA THR A 66 5.23 -6.86 -17.23
C THR A 66 5.90 -5.71 -16.48
N LEU A 67 6.90 -6.05 -15.67
CA LEU A 67 7.74 -5.11 -14.96
C LEU A 67 9.03 -4.90 -15.78
N VAL A 68 9.36 -3.64 -16.07
CA VAL A 68 10.54 -3.30 -16.89
C VAL A 68 11.42 -2.31 -16.12
N LYS A 69 12.71 -2.56 -16.12
CA LYS A 69 13.70 -1.66 -15.50
C LYS A 69 14.15 -0.61 -16.53
N LYS A 70 13.77 0.65 -16.30
CA LYS A 70 14.16 1.79 -17.13
C LYS A 70 14.98 2.77 -16.27
N ASP A 71 16.15 3.16 -16.75
CA ASP A 71 17.05 4.09 -16.04
C ASP A 71 17.28 3.70 -14.56
N GLY A 72 17.41 2.40 -14.32
CA GLY A 72 17.62 1.83 -12.98
C GLY A 72 16.37 1.72 -12.12
N LYS A 73 15.19 2.16 -12.58
CA LYS A 73 13.91 2.14 -11.85
C LYS A 73 12.96 1.13 -12.46
N TRP A 74 12.24 0.40 -11.61
CA TRP A 74 11.20 -0.52 -12.06
C TRP A 74 9.92 0.24 -12.43
N THR A 75 9.31 -0.17 -13.54
CA THR A 75 8.07 0.40 -14.09
C THR A 75 7.12 -0.70 -14.52
N VAL A 76 5.83 -0.39 -14.59
CA VAL A 76 4.76 -1.29 -15.03
C VAL A 76 4.38 -0.93 -16.48
N ALA A 77 4.68 -1.85 -17.41
CA ALA A 77 4.50 -1.59 -18.85
C ALA A 77 3.03 -1.31 -19.21
N GLN A 78 2.08 -2.06 -18.67
CA GLN A 78 0.64 -1.91 -18.95
C GLN A 78 0.03 -0.61 -18.39
N ARG A 79 0.79 0.17 -17.62
CA ARG A 79 0.38 1.48 -17.07
C ARG A 79 1.25 2.61 -17.58
N GLU A 80 1.56 2.57 -18.89
CA GLU A 80 2.38 3.59 -19.57
C GLU A 80 3.73 3.82 -18.85
N ASN A 81 4.33 2.73 -18.36
CA ASN A 81 5.56 2.73 -17.57
C ASN A 81 5.47 3.57 -16.27
N TYR A 82 4.32 3.53 -15.60
CA TYR A 82 4.20 4.08 -14.25
C TYR A 82 5.21 3.39 -13.31
N PRO A 83 5.78 4.11 -12.32
CA PRO A 83 6.70 3.50 -11.37
C PRO A 83 6.12 2.28 -10.68
N ALA A 84 6.89 1.20 -10.63
CA ALA A 84 6.53 0.02 -9.86
C ALA A 84 6.96 0.19 -8.39
N ASN A 85 6.29 -0.55 -7.50
CA ASN A 85 6.72 -0.71 -6.11
C ASN A 85 8.04 -1.47 -6.08
N ALA A 86 9.15 -0.73 -6.06
CA ALA A 86 10.50 -1.29 -6.12
C ALA A 86 10.81 -2.22 -4.93
N VAL A 87 10.15 -2.01 -3.78
CA VAL A 87 10.34 -2.87 -2.61
C VAL A 87 9.79 -4.26 -2.92
N ASN A 88 8.57 -4.36 -3.42
CA ASN A 88 7.94 -5.64 -3.78
C ASN A 88 8.71 -6.37 -4.89
N VAL A 89 9.16 -5.63 -5.90
CA VAL A 89 9.94 -6.23 -7.02
C VAL A 89 11.27 -6.77 -6.53
N ASN A 90 12.02 -5.97 -5.76
CA ASN A 90 13.32 -6.39 -5.25
C ASN A 90 13.20 -7.53 -4.22
N GLU A 91 12.13 -7.53 -3.41
CA GLU A 91 11.84 -8.62 -2.49
C GLU A 91 11.56 -9.93 -3.23
N PHE A 92 10.76 -9.89 -4.30
CA PHE A 92 10.50 -11.06 -5.13
C PHE A 92 11.78 -11.64 -5.72
N ILE A 93 12.64 -10.79 -6.32
CA ILE A 93 13.94 -11.19 -6.88
C ILE A 93 14.82 -11.81 -5.79
N ARG A 94 14.96 -11.14 -4.63
CA ARG A 94 15.78 -11.61 -3.51
C ARG A 94 15.30 -12.94 -2.96
N THR A 95 13.99 -13.05 -2.74
CA THR A 95 13.37 -14.27 -2.22
C THR A 95 13.63 -15.46 -3.13
N LEU A 96 13.54 -15.30 -4.46
CA LEU A 96 13.86 -16.35 -5.41
C LEU A 96 15.36 -16.70 -5.42
N ALA A 97 16.24 -15.70 -5.29
CA ALA A 97 17.68 -15.92 -5.25
C ALA A 97 18.12 -16.76 -4.03
N GLU A 98 17.45 -16.59 -2.90
CA GLU A 98 17.75 -17.25 -1.63
C GLU A 98 16.88 -18.49 -1.37
N LEU A 99 15.91 -18.77 -2.25
CA LEU A 99 14.88 -19.79 -2.02
C LEU A 99 15.47 -21.19 -1.92
N LYS A 100 15.16 -21.87 -0.81
CA LYS A 100 15.59 -23.24 -0.57
C LYS A 100 14.44 -24.23 -0.81
N VAL A 101 14.80 -25.34 -1.42
CA VAL A 101 13.93 -26.49 -1.60
C VAL A 101 13.71 -27.17 -0.24
N THR A 102 12.48 -27.39 0.16
CA THR A 102 12.15 -28.19 1.35
C THR A 102 11.97 -29.66 0.99
N ARG A 103 11.48 -29.93 -0.22
CA ARG A 103 11.29 -31.30 -0.73
C ARG A 103 11.32 -31.30 -2.25
N SER A 104 12.10 -32.19 -2.83
CA SER A 104 12.01 -32.53 -4.25
C SER A 104 10.81 -33.43 -4.52
N LEU A 105 10.17 -33.22 -5.65
CA LEU A 105 9.03 -34.03 -6.09
C LEU A 105 9.44 -34.77 -7.36
N GLU A 106 9.55 -36.09 -7.26
CA GLU A 106 9.84 -36.95 -8.41
C GLU A 106 8.60 -37.07 -9.30
N ALA A 107 8.40 -36.07 -10.15
CA ALA A 107 7.24 -35.94 -10.99
C ALA A 107 7.65 -35.40 -12.37
N GLY A 108 7.15 -35.99 -13.44
CA GLY A 108 7.32 -35.44 -14.78
C GLY A 108 6.37 -34.28 -15.06
N PRO A 109 6.56 -33.55 -16.19
CA PRO A 109 5.75 -32.38 -16.56
C PRO A 109 4.23 -32.64 -16.57
N SER A 110 3.79 -33.88 -16.89
CA SER A 110 2.38 -34.27 -16.88
C SER A 110 1.72 -34.22 -15.51
N PHE A 111 2.49 -34.09 -14.42
CA PHE A 111 1.96 -33.92 -13.08
C PHE A 111 1.68 -32.46 -12.68
N ALA A 112 2.01 -31.48 -13.54
CA ALA A 112 1.76 -30.06 -13.28
C ALA A 112 0.33 -29.76 -12.75
N PRO A 113 -0.75 -30.36 -13.27
CA PRO A 113 -2.10 -30.16 -12.76
C PRO A 113 -2.26 -30.48 -11.27
N ARG A 114 -1.57 -31.51 -10.77
CA ARG A 114 -1.64 -31.91 -9.35
C ARG A 114 -1.09 -30.85 -8.41
N PHE A 115 -0.19 -30.04 -8.90
CA PHE A 115 0.47 -28.97 -8.14
C PHE A 115 -0.16 -27.59 -8.38
N GLY A 116 -1.28 -27.52 -9.14
CA GLY A 116 -1.91 -26.25 -9.50
C GLY A 116 -1.06 -25.44 -10.46
N MET A 117 -0.50 -26.05 -11.49
CA MET A 117 0.30 -25.45 -12.56
C MET A 117 -0.16 -25.98 -13.93
N ASP A 118 -1.46 -26.16 -14.09
CA ASP A 118 -2.09 -26.64 -15.32
C ASP A 118 -2.44 -25.46 -16.23
N GLU A 119 -1.56 -25.11 -17.13
CA GLU A 119 -1.77 -24.02 -18.10
C GLU A 119 -2.97 -24.28 -19.03
N ALA A 120 -3.38 -25.53 -19.21
CA ALA A 120 -4.51 -25.91 -20.06
C ALA A 120 -5.85 -25.92 -19.30
N SER A 121 -5.84 -25.78 -17.95
CA SER A 121 -7.07 -25.80 -17.17
C SER A 121 -7.97 -24.61 -17.50
N THR A 122 -9.27 -24.86 -17.51
CA THR A 122 -10.29 -23.81 -17.59
C THR A 122 -10.57 -23.15 -16.25
N LYS A 123 -10.02 -23.71 -15.14
CA LYS A 123 -10.19 -23.18 -13.80
C LYS A 123 -8.99 -22.34 -13.42
N PRO A 124 -9.18 -21.05 -13.12
CA PRO A 124 -8.09 -20.13 -12.77
C PRO A 124 -7.21 -20.61 -11.61
N GLU A 125 -7.81 -21.23 -10.59
CA GLU A 125 -7.11 -21.74 -9.41
C GLU A 125 -6.15 -22.90 -9.69
N ASP A 126 -6.34 -23.62 -10.80
CA ASP A 126 -5.48 -24.73 -11.20
C ASP A 126 -4.29 -24.29 -12.06
N ARG A 127 -4.29 -23.06 -12.59
CA ARG A 127 -3.29 -22.57 -13.54
C ARG A 127 -2.01 -22.02 -12.89
N GLY A 128 -2.11 -21.58 -11.63
CA GLY A 128 -0.98 -20.99 -10.92
C GLY A 128 -0.51 -19.65 -11.52
N LEU A 129 0.73 -19.28 -11.20
CA LEU A 129 1.40 -18.09 -11.74
C LEU A 129 2.71 -18.53 -12.38
N THR A 130 3.04 -18.02 -13.56
CA THR A 130 4.36 -18.22 -14.19
C THR A 130 5.10 -16.88 -14.24
N ALA A 131 6.32 -16.85 -13.71
CA ALA A 131 7.19 -15.69 -13.74
C ALA A 131 8.44 -15.97 -14.60
N THR A 132 8.61 -15.18 -15.66
CA THR A 132 9.74 -15.22 -16.57
C THR A 132 10.62 -14.01 -16.35
N PHE A 133 11.91 -14.25 -16.09
CA PHE A 133 12.92 -13.21 -15.86
C PHE A 133 13.80 -13.08 -17.10
N LYS A 134 13.97 -11.83 -17.57
CA LYS A 134 14.76 -11.55 -18.78
C LYS A 134 15.82 -10.49 -18.54
N ASP A 135 16.89 -10.53 -19.30
CA ASP A 135 17.89 -9.46 -19.34
C ASP A 135 17.44 -8.27 -20.21
N ALA A 136 18.30 -7.26 -20.33
CA ALA A 136 18.02 -6.07 -21.13
C ALA A 136 17.93 -6.34 -22.64
N SER A 137 18.43 -7.49 -23.12
CA SER A 137 18.30 -7.91 -24.53
C SER A 137 17.02 -8.71 -24.80
N GLY A 138 16.25 -9.04 -23.75
CA GLY A 138 15.07 -9.89 -23.82
C GLY A 138 15.38 -11.39 -23.72
N LYS A 139 16.64 -11.78 -23.47
CA LYS A 139 17.01 -13.16 -23.24
C LYS A 139 16.46 -13.65 -21.92
N GLU A 140 15.83 -14.82 -21.93
CA GLU A 140 15.37 -15.47 -20.70
C GLU A 140 16.55 -15.89 -19.82
N LEU A 141 16.49 -15.49 -18.56
CA LEU A 141 17.47 -15.80 -17.51
C LEU A 141 16.96 -16.87 -16.56
N ALA A 142 15.65 -16.86 -16.26
CA ALA A 142 14.99 -17.83 -15.40
C ALA A 142 13.49 -17.87 -15.70
N ASN A 143 12.89 -19.02 -15.43
CA ASN A 143 11.44 -19.21 -15.54
C ASN A 143 10.97 -20.12 -14.41
N VAL A 144 9.95 -19.65 -13.66
CA VAL A 144 9.37 -20.38 -12.53
C VAL A 144 7.86 -20.35 -12.58
N SER A 145 7.22 -21.47 -12.23
CA SER A 145 5.79 -21.50 -11.97
C SER A 145 5.52 -21.69 -10.48
N LEU A 146 4.63 -20.86 -9.95
CA LEU A 146 4.14 -20.89 -8.58
C LEU A 146 2.77 -21.59 -8.57
N GLY A 147 2.72 -22.81 -8.04
CA GLY A 147 1.50 -23.60 -7.96
C GLY A 147 0.66 -23.30 -6.73
N LYS A 148 -0.14 -24.27 -6.32
CA LYS A 148 -1.00 -24.14 -5.14
C LYS A 148 -0.20 -24.18 -3.83
N ASN A 149 -0.79 -23.62 -2.79
CA ASN A 149 -0.25 -23.69 -1.43
C ASN A 149 -0.27 -25.12 -0.90
N ILE A 150 0.66 -25.42 0.00
CA ILE A 150 0.73 -26.67 0.75
C ILE A 150 0.04 -26.42 2.10
N GLU A 151 -1.07 -27.09 2.33
CA GLU A 151 -1.80 -26.97 3.59
C GLU A 151 -1.05 -27.66 4.73
N GLY A 152 -1.03 -27.01 5.89
CA GLY A 152 -0.52 -27.58 7.13
C GLY A 152 -1.48 -28.64 7.71
N SER A 153 -1.11 -29.21 8.85
CA SER A 153 -1.99 -30.12 9.59
C SER A 153 -3.24 -29.39 10.12
N GLN A 154 -4.42 -29.97 9.93
CA GLN A 154 -5.67 -29.42 10.46
C GLN A 154 -5.71 -29.37 11.99
N ASP A 155 -4.92 -30.21 12.66
CA ASP A 155 -4.85 -30.28 14.13
C ASP A 155 -4.04 -29.12 14.74
N ALA A 156 -3.38 -28.29 13.93
CA ALA A 156 -2.46 -27.25 14.39
C ALA A 156 -3.14 -25.92 14.72
N SER A 157 -4.39 -25.68 14.32
CA SER A 157 -5.09 -24.41 14.58
C SER A 157 -6.62 -24.56 14.62
N PRO A 158 -7.29 -23.92 15.61
CA PRO A 158 -8.75 -23.83 15.65
C PRO A 158 -9.37 -23.08 14.46
N MET A 159 -8.57 -22.32 13.71
CA MET A 159 -9.01 -21.55 12.54
C MET A 159 -8.85 -22.30 11.20
N GLY A 160 -8.51 -23.60 11.23
CA GLY A 160 -8.26 -24.41 10.05
C GLY A 160 -6.78 -24.55 9.69
N ALA A 161 -6.48 -25.36 8.67
CA ALA A 161 -5.13 -25.58 8.20
C ALA A 161 -4.56 -24.29 7.57
N MET A 162 -3.51 -23.73 8.18
CA MET A 162 -2.78 -22.62 7.56
C MET A 162 -1.76 -23.16 6.55
N PRO A 163 -1.56 -22.49 5.40
CA PRO A 163 -0.54 -22.88 4.47
C PRO A 163 0.85 -22.86 5.11
N VAL A 164 1.65 -23.89 4.84
CA VAL A 164 3.01 -24.04 5.38
C VAL A 164 4.08 -23.97 4.29
N GLY A 165 3.67 -23.74 3.04
CA GLY A 165 4.55 -23.64 1.90
C GLY A 165 3.78 -23.62 0.59
N ARG A 166 4.52 -23.69 -0.52
CA ARG A 166 3.97 -23.67 -1.87
C ARG A 166 4.68 -24.65 -2.79
N TYR A 167 3.96 -25.18 -3.76
CA TYR A 167 4.59 -25.90 -4.86
C TYR A 167 5.17 -24.90 -5.86
N ILE A 168 6.38 -25.21 -6.34
CA ILE A 168 7.08 -24.39 -7.33
C ILE A 168 7.71 -25.30 -8.39
N ARG A 169 7.77 -24.82 -9.62
CA ARG A 169 8.52 -25.45 -10.70
C ARG A 169 9.65 -24.53 -11.16
N ASN A 170 10.87 -25.08 -11.23
CA ASN A 170 11.97 -24.47 -11.94
C ASN A 170 12.03 -25.07 -13.34
N HIS A 171 11.74 -24.30 -14.38
CA HIS A 171 11.70 -24.80 -15.76
C HIS A 171 13.07 -25.12 -16.35
N ALA A 172 14.16 -24.70 -15.68
CA ALA A 172 15.52 -25.08 -16.08
C ALA A 172 15.87 -26.52 -15.70
N ASP A 173 15.14 -27.15 -14.77
CA ASP A 173 15.34 -28.54 -14.37
C ASP A 173 14.34 -29.44 -15.14
N GLU A 174 14.74 -30.65 -15.53
CA GLU A 174 13.95 -31.52 -16.41
C GLU A 174 12.51 -31.79 -15.90
N SER A 175 12.35 -32.22 -14.64
CA SER A 175 11.04 -32.28 -14.00
C SER A 175 10.74 -31.07 -13.13
N GLY A 176 11.73 -30.59 -12.39
CA GLY A 176 11.79 -29.28 -11.75
C GLY A 176 10.71 -28.94 -10.72
N PHE A 177 9.95 -29.92 -10.20
CA PHE A 177 8.90 -29.68 -9.20
C PHE A 177 9.45 -29.80 -7.79
N TYR A 178 9.15 -28.80 -6.97
CA TYR A 178 9.64 -28.67 -5.61
C TYR A 178 8.54 -28.17 -4.66
N ALA A 179 8.68 -28.50 -3.37
CA ALA A 179 8.01 -27.80 -2.29
C ALA A 179 8.98 -26.80 -1.66
N VAL A 180 8.48 -25.63 -1.32
CA VAL A 180 9.22 -24.56 -0.63
C VAL A 180 8.40 -24.06 0.55
N ASN A 181 9.02 -23.41 1.53
CA ASN A 181 8.34 -22.83 2.68
C ASN A 181 7.86 -21.37 2.45
N GLU A 182 8.19 -20.81 1.29
CA GLU A 182 7.78 -19.47 0.90
C GLU A 182 6.42 -19.49 0.18
N MET A 183 5.53 -18.57 0.53
CA MET A 183 4.16 -18.52 0.01
C MET A 183 3.99 -17.58 -1.17
N PHE A 184 4.85 -16.58 -1.30
CA PHE A 184 4.78 -15.55 -2.35
C PHE A 184 3.45 -14.78 -2.38
N PHE A 185 2.89 -14.42 -1.21
CA PHE A 185 1.61 -13.68 -1.13
C PHE A 185 1.62 -12.31 -1.83
N SER A 186 2.78 -11.69 -1.95
CA SER A 186 2.95 -10.42 -2.66
C SER A 186 2.99 -10.57 -4.18
N VAL A 187 3.20 -11.79 -4.69
CA VAL A 187 3.34 -12.06 -6.13
C VAL A 187 1.98 -12.31 -6.75
N SER A 188 1.64 -11.51 -7.75
CA SER A 188 0.35 -11.54 -8.45
C SER A 188 0.53 -11.19 -9.92
N ALA A 189 -0.35 -11.70 -10.78
CA ALA A 189 -0.49 -11.25 -12.16
C ALA A 189 -1.37 -9.99 -12.29
N ASP A 190 -1.97 -9.53 -11.18
CA ASP A 190 -2.70 -8.27 -11.14
C ASP A 190 -1.74 -7.09 -11.17
N VAL A 191 -1.90 -6.25 -12.18
CA VAL A 191 -1.07 -5.07 -12.44
C VAL A 191 -1.05 -4.09 -11.27
N THR A 192 -2.21 -3.90 -10.61
CA THR A 192 -2.37 -2.91 -9.53
C THR A 192 -1.52 -3.22 -8.30
N ARG A 193 -1.22 -4.50 -8.07
CA ARG A 193 -0.38 -4.97 -6.95
C ARG A 193 1.09 -4.53 -7.05
N TRP A 194 1.50 -4.09 -8.23
CA TRP A 194 2.89 -3.71 -8.51
C TRP A 194 3.10 -2.21 -8.65
N LEU A 195 2.03 -1.41 -8.60
CA LEU A 195 2.15 0.05 -8.71
C LEU A 195 2.78 0.66 -7.45
N ALA A 196 3.61 1.67 -7.63
CA ALA A 196 4.03 2.51 -6.52
C ALA A 196 2.80 3.27 -5.98
N GLU A 197 2.54 3.19 -4.69
CA GLU A 197 1.29 3.65 -4.08
C GLU A 197 1.27 5.15 -3.75
N GLU A 198 2.36 5.88 -3.99
CA GLU A 198 2.44 7.30 -3.66
C GLU A 198 1.43 8.13 -4.44
N PHE A 199 0.69 8.94 -3.72
CA PHE A 199 -0.24 9.92 -4.26
C PHE A 199 0.06 11.31 -3.68
N ILE A 200 -0.69 12.34 -4.10
CA ILE A 200 -0.55 13.68 -3.53
C ILE A 200 -0.97 13.70 -2.07
N ALA A 201 -0.30 14.51 -1.27
CA ALA A 201 -0.62 14.73 0.14
C ALA A 201 -0.54 16.23 0.47
N PRO A 202 -1.59 17.03 0.15
CA PRO A 202 -1.64 18.43 0.51
C PRO A 202 -1.62 18.63 2.03
N ASP A 203 -0.60 19.28 2.52
CA ASP A 203 -0.48 19.65 3.92
C ASP A 203 -0.86 21.12 4.13
N LYS A 204 -1.33 21.47 5.33
CA LYS A 204 -1.63 22.85 5.72
C LYS A 204 -2.52 23.57 4.69
N ILE A 205 -3.60 22.93 4.28
CA ILE A 205 -4.51 23.45 3.26
C ILE A 205 -5.03 24.83 3.65
N LYS A 206 -4.82 25.81 2.79
CA LYS A 206 -5.24 27.23 2.92
C LYS A 206 -6.59 27.48 2.27
N SER A 207 -6.77 26.99 1.06
CA SER A 207 -8.02 27.11 0.33
C SER A 207 -8.33 25.86 -0.48
N VAL A 208 -9.60 25.59 -0.69
CA VAL A 208 -10.11 24.56 -1.62
C VAL A 208 -11.28 25.13 -2.40
N SER A 209 -11.24 24.98 -3.71
CA SER A 209 -12.37 25.31 -4.57
C SER A 209 -12.75 24.12 -5.43
N LEU A 210 -14.04 24.01 -5.77
CA LEU A 210 -14.57 23.01 -6.67
C LEU A 210 -15.42 23.69 -7.74
N SER A 211 -15.26 23.27 -9.00
CA SER A 211 -16.08 23.77 -10.10
C SER A 211 -17.45 23.08 -10.17
N GLN A 212 -18.40 23.67 -10.89
CA GLN A 212 -19.66 23.03 -11.26
C GLN A 212 -19.41 21.87 -12.24
N LYS A 213 -20.35 20.93 -12.30
CA LYS A 213 -20.28 19.81 -13.24
C LYS A 213 -20.30 20.31 -14.69
N GLY A 214 -19.33 19.85 -15.47
CA GLY A 214 -19.21 20.20 -16.90
C GLY A 214 -18.86 21.67 -17.17
N SER A 215 -18.42 22.44 -16.16
CA SER A 215 -18.13 23.86 -16.28
C SER A 215 -16.93 24.26 -15.40
N ASP A 216 -16.20 25.30 -15.80
CA ASP A 216 -15.13 25.88 -15.01
C ASP A 216 -15.64 26.90 -13.94
N ALA A 217 -16.94 27.23 -13.96
CA ALA A 217 -17.54 28.11 -12.97
C ALA A 217 -17.43 27.49 -11.57
N VAL A 218 -16.98 28.27 -10.59
CA VAL A 218 -16.82 27.83 -9.21
C VAL A 218 -18.18 27.50 -8.59
N ALA A 219 -18.33 26.29 -8.07
CA ALA A 219 -19.51 25.87 -7.30
C ALA A 219 -19.42 26.37 -5.86
N TRP A 220 -18.23 26.22 -5.25
CA TRP A 220 -17.93 26.71 -3.91
C TRP A 220 -16.42 26.88 -3.72
N LYS A 221 -16.06 27.73 -2.76
CA LYS A 221 -14.67 27.93 -2.32
C LYS A 221 -14.61 28.12 -0.81
N LEU A 222 -13.80 27.30 -0.17
CA LEU A 222 -13.45 27.39 1.25
C LEU A 222 -12.08 28.04 1.40
N VAL A 223 -11.95 28.94 2.35
CA VAL A 223 -10.68 29.64 2.66
C VAL A 223 -10.49 29.73 4.17
N ARG A 224 -9.24 29.79 4.63
CA ARG A 224 -8.90 30.13 6.01
C ARG A 224 -7.69 31.06 6.07
N ASP A 225 -7.67 31.92 7.07
CA ASP A 225 -6.67 32.99 7.17
C ASP A 225 -5.36 32.52 7.82
N ALA A 226 -5.42 31.44 8.61
CA ALA A 226 -4.28 30.85 9.31
C ALA A 226 -4.43 29.32 9.38
N GLU A 227 -3.32 28.63 9.62
CA GLU A 227 -3.25 27.17 9.65
C GLU A 227 -4.15 26.52 10.72
N ASN A 228 -4.31 27.20 11.85
CA ASN A 228 -5.19 26.78 12.96
C ASN A 228 -6.60 27.40 12.89
N ALA A 229 -6.89 28.24 11.90
CA ALA A 229 -8.21 28.83 11.75
C ALA A 229 -9.22 27.86 11.14
N GLU A 230 -10.51 28.11 11.40
CA GLU A 230 -11.60 27.39 10.74
C GLU A 230 -11.80 27.91 9.31
N PHE A 231 -12.31 27.04 8.44
CA PHE A 231 -12.67 27.41 7.08
C PHE A 231 -13.88 28.35 7.06
N LYS A 232 -13.85 29.27 6.11
CA LYS A 232 -14.96 30.16 5.76
C LYS A 232 -15.37 29.88 4.32
N LEU A 233 -16.67 29.84 4.03
CA LEU A 233 -17.15 29.72 2.66
C LEU A 233 -17.26 31.11 2.03
N GLU A 234 -16.59 31.29 0.89
CA GLU A 234 -16.76 32.50 0.10
C GLU A 234 -18.21 32.61 -0.41
N GLY A 235 -18.82 33.79 -0.31
CA GLY A 235 -20.23 34.00 -0.72
C GLY A 235 -21.25 33.33 0.18
N LEU A 236 -20.97 33.13 1.49
CA LEU A 236 -21.91 32.70 2.49
C LEU A 236 -23.04 33.73 2.60
N LYS A 237 -24.31 33.31 2.47
CA LYS A 237 -25.47 34.19 2.49
C LYS A 237 -25.90 34.50 3.94
N SER A 238 -26.58 35.62 4.12
CA SER A 238 -27.20 35.94 5.41
C SER A 238 -28.17 34.84 5.85
N GLY A 239 -28.00 34.37 7.09
CA GLY A 239 -28.81 33.27 7.62
C GLY A 239 -28.29 31.86 7.27
N GLU A 240 -27.15 31.74 6.60
CA GLU A 240 -26.41 30.47 6.40
C GLU A 240 -25.26 30.37 7.41
N ALA A 241 -24.98 29.17 7.85
CA ALA A 241 -23.76 28.82 8.62
C ALA A 241 -23.12 27.58 8.03
N LEU A 242 -21.79 27.44 8.13
CA LEU A 242 -21.08 26.23 7.72
C LEU A 242 -21.46 25.04 8.59
N THR A 243 -21.58 23.87 7.96
CA THR A 243 -21.73 22.58 8.62
C THR A 243 -20.36 22.02 8.94
N SER A 244 -19.92 22.14 10.19
CA SER A 244 -18.56 21.75 10.61
C SER A 244 -18.24 20.30 10.27
N GLU A 245 -19.17 19.36 10.42
CA GLU A 245 -18.99 17.94 10.09
C GLU A 245 -18.63 17.70 8.62
N ASN A 246 -19.17 18.51 7.70
CA ASN A 246 -18.93 18.38 6.28
C ASN A 246 -17.66 19.11 5.83
N VAL A 247 -17.17 20.07 6.60
CA VAL A 247 -15.99 20.89 6.29
C VAL A 247 -14.72 20.39 6.98
N ALA A 248 -14.84 19.81 8.18
CA ALA A 248 -13.69 19.33 8.93
C ALA A 248 -12.77 18.35 8.15
N PRO A 249 -13.29 17.39 7.36
CA PRO A 249 -12.46 16.47 6.57
C PRO A 249 -11.57 17.17 5.51
N ILE A 250 -11.91 18.39 5.11
CA ILE A 250 -11.13 19.18 4.15
C ILE A 250 -9.73 19.51 4.70
N LYS A 251 -9.57 19.63 6.04
CA LYS A 251 -8.26 19.93 6.65
C LYS A 251 -7.21 18.83 6.40
N SER A 252 -7.66 17.59 6.22
CA SER A 252 -6.82 16.39 6.01
C SER A 252 -7.09 15.70 4.67
N LEU A 253 -7.58 16.46 3.68
CA LEU A 253 -7.87 15.94 2.36
C LEU A 253 -6.63 15.27 1.77
N PHE A 254 -6.75 14.03 1.30
CA PHE A 254 -5.69 13.20 0.73
C PHE A 254 -4.54 12.80 1.69
N SER A 255 -4.59 13.06 2.99
CA SER A 255 -3.50 12.70 3.92
C SER A 255 -3.13 11.22 3.91
N PHE A 256 -4.06 10.34 3.58
CA PHE A 256 -3.87 8.88 3.48
C PHE A 256 -4.50 8.33 2.20
N ALA A 257 -4.59 9.17 1.17
CA ALA A 257 -5.21 8.76 -0.08
C ALA A 257 -4.38 7.69 -0.78
N ARG A 258 -5.07 6.67 -1.26
CA ARG A 258 -4.56 5.68 -2.18
C ARG A 258 -5.42 5.68 -3.43
N PHE A 259 -4.83 5.38 -4.54
CA PHE A 259 -5.56 5.12 -5.77
C PHE A 259 -5.75 3.61 -5.95
N GLU A 260 -6.80 3.24 -6.69
CA GLU A 260 -7.10 1.84 -7.01
C GLU A 260 -6.28 1.38 -8.22
N ASP A 261 -6.08 2.27 -9.21
CA ASP A 261 -5.33 1.98 -10.42
C ASP A 261 -4.75 3.26 -11.05
N VAL A 262 -3.78 3.08 -11.93
CA VAL A 262 -3.30 4.10 -12.88
C VAL A 262 -3.85 3.74 -14.25
N VAL A 263 -4.73 4.56 -14.77
CA VAL A 263 -5.46 4.28 -16.01
C VAL A 263 -4.70 4.86 -17.21
N THR A 264 -4.54 4.08 -18.26
CA THR A 264 -3.90 4.58 -19.51
C THR A 264 -4.70 5.70 -20.13
N THR A 265 -4.04 6.58 -20.87
CA THR A 265 -4.68 7.72 -21.55
C THR A 265 -5.85 7.27 -22.45
N ALA A 266 -5.68 6.17 -23.18
CA ALA A 266 -6.73 5.62 -24.05
C ALA A 266 -7.93 5.12 -23.24
N ALA A 267 -7.69 4.34 -22.18
CA ALA A 267 -8.77 3.82 -21.33
C ALA A 267 -9.48 4.94 -20.56
N ALA A 268 -8.76 5.98 -20.13
CA ALA A 268 -9.36 7.14 -19.49
C ALA A 268 -10.32 7.90 -20.42
N ALA A 269 -9.95 8.07 -21.68
CA ALA A 269 -10.82 8.71 -22.70
C ALA A 269 -12.07 7.87 -22.99
N GLU A 270 -11.96 6.56 -23.00
CA GLU A 270 -13.07 5.63 -23.23
C GLU A 270 -14.04 5.60 -22.05
N ARG A 271 -13.48 5.45 -20.82
CA ARG A 271 -14.23 5.20 -19.59
C ARG A 271 -14.80 6.46 -18.94
N GLY A 272 -14.19 7.62 -19.15
CA GLY A 272 -14.56 8.88 -18.48
C GLY A 272 -15.80 9.54 -19.07
N ASP A 273 -16.72 10.02 -18.22
CA ASP A 273 -17.83 10.87 -18.59
C ASP A 273 -17.45 12.36 -18.52
N ALA A 274 -17.10 12.93 -19.67
CA ALA A 274 -16.69 14.33 -19.76
C ALA A 274 -17.80 15.32 -19.33
N THR A 275 -19.08 14.93 -19.38
CA THR A 275 -20.22 15.81 -19.02
C THR A 275 -20.31 16.03 -17.53
N GLY A 276 -19.83 15.08 -16.72
CA GLY A 276 -19.75 15.17 -15.28
C GLY A 276 -18.44 15.72 -14.72
N LYS A 277 -17.49 16.10 -15.60
CA LYS A 277 -16.17 16.59 -15.23
C LYS A 277 -16.23 17.79 -14.29
N ARG A 278 -15.33 17.81 -13.28
CA ARG A 278 -15.16 18.93 -12.34
C ARG A 278 -13.68 19.22 -12.16
N ASN A 279 -13.36 20.48 -11.90
CA ASN A 279 -12.01 20.91 -11.53
C ASN A 279 -11.99 21.30 -10.05
N ALA A 280 -10.95 20.87 -9.33
CA ALA A 280 -10.71 21.29 -7.96
C ALA A 280 -9.32 21.93 -7.87
N ILE A 281 -9.21 23.02 -7.09
CA ILE A 281 -7.93 23.67 -6.80
C ILE A 281 -7.74 23.68 -5.29
N ILE A 282 -6.60 23.19 -4.84
CA ILE A 282 -6.21 23.16 -3.43
C ILE A 282 -4.93 24.00 -3.28
N GLU A 283 -4.97 25.02 -2.47
CA GLU A 283 -3.81 25.84 -2.13
C GLU A 283 -3.40 25.59 -0.68
N THR A 284 -2.10 25.66 -0.39
CA THR A 284 -1.56 25.41 0.95
C THR A 284 -0.79 26.62 1.48
N PHE A 285 -0.61 26.68 2.81
CA PHE A 285 0.22 27.73 3.43
C PHE A 285 1.71 27.56 3.11
N ASP A 286 2.16 26.37 2.71
CA ASP A 286 3.53 26.12 2.25
C ASP A 286 3.76 26.52 0.77
N GLY A 287 2.75 27.11 0.12
CA GLY A 287 2.84 27.64 -1.23
C GLY A 287 2.56 26.64 -2.36
N PHE A 288 2.12 25.42 -2.05
CA PHE A 288 1.69 24.44 -3.06
C PHE A 288 0.31 24.77 -3.61
N THR A 289 0.14 24.52 -4.91
CA THR A 289 -1.13 24.55 -5.61
C THR A 289 -1.32 23.21 -6.34
N TYR A 290 -2.39 22.51 -5.99
CA TYR A 290 -2.82 21.26 -6.63
C TYR A 290 -4.04 21.57 -7.49
N THR A 291 -3.98 21.22 -8.77
CA THR A 291 -5.11 21.28 -9.68
C THR A 291 -5.50 19.86 -10.04
N LEU A 292 -6.72 19.48 -9.69
CA LEU A 292 -7.28 18.16 -9.98
C LEU A 292 -8.39 18.29 -11.01
N THR A 293 -8.36 17.44 -12.03
CA THR A 293 -9.51 17.22 -12.91
C THR A 293 -10.15 15.89 -12.54
N ILE A 294 -11.39 15.92 -12.11
CA ILE A 294 -12.15 14.77 -11.62
C ILE A 294 -13.22 14.45 -12.66
N THR A 295 -13.20 13.24 -13.19
CA THR A 295 -14.10 12.78 -14.26
C THR A 295 -14.81 11.52 -13.82
N PRO A 296 -16.14 11.51 -13.68
CA PRO A 296 -16.89 10.30 -13.37
C PRO A 296 -16.68 9.20 -14.40
N LEU A 297 -16.82 7.95 -13.98
CA LEU A 297 -16.84 6.82 -14.90
C LEU A 297 -18.20 6.73 -15.60
N LYS A 298 -18.20 6.38 -16.90
CA LYS A 298 -19.42 5.98 -17.60
C LYS A 298 -19.91 4.65 -17.04
N PRO A 299 -21.20 4.46 -16.84
CA PRO A 299 -21.75 3.20 -16.34
C PRO A 299 -21.32 2.00 -17.18
N GLY A 300 -20.86 0.93 -16.53
CA GLY A 300 -20.50 -0.33 -17.18
C GLY A 300 -19.19 -0.35 -17.98
N THR A 301 -18.35 0.68 -17.89
CA THR A 301 -17.08 0.75 -18.65
C THR A 301 -15.83 0.37 -17.86
N GLY A 302 -15.95 0.10 -16.56
CA GLY A 302 -14.83 -0.34 -15.73
C GLY A 302 -14.57 -1.84 -15.81
N PRO A 303 -13.35 -2.31 -15.46
CA PRO A 303 -13.15 -3.72 -15.16
C PRO A 303 -14.07 -4.17 -14.04
N ALA A 304 -14.38 -5.46 -13.97
CA ALA A 304 -15.29 -6.00 -12.93
C ALA A 304 -14.83 -5.73 -11.48
N SER A 305 -13.55 -5.44 -11.30
CA SER A 305 -12.94 -5.06 -10.02
C SER A 305 -13.13 -3.60 -9.63
N SER A 306 -13.50 -2.71 -10.58
CA SER A 306 -13.71 -1.28 -10.29
C SER A 306 -15.09 -1.06 -9.70
N ALA A 307 -15.16 -0.31 -8.60
CA ALA A 307 -16.45 0.14 -8.08
C ALA A 307 -17.10 1.16 -9.05
N PRO A 308 -18.41 1.06 -9.31
CA PRO A 308 -19.11 1.92 -10.29
C PRO A 308 -19.05 3.42 -9.94
N ASP A 309 -18.80 3.74 -8.67
CA ASP A 309 -18.75 5.12 -8.15
C ASP A 309 -17.33 5.71 -8.18
N ASN A 310 -16.31 4.94 -8.60
CA ASN A 310 -14.94 5.44 -8.70
C ASN A 310 -14.86 6.60 -9.70
N GLN A 311 -13.84 7.43 -9.53
CA GLN A 311 -13.62 8.62 -10.35
C GLN A 311 -12.22 8.55 -10.98
N LEU A 312 -12.11 9.04 -12.20
CA LEU A 312 -10.81 9.29 -12.84
C LEU A 312 -10.31 10.67 -12.42
N VAL A 313 -9.08 10.73 -11.93
CA VAL A 313 -8.47 11.97 -11.45
C VAL A 313 -7.13 12.18 -12.12
N THR A 314 -6.95 13.34 -12.77
CA THR A 314 -5.63 13.82 -13.19
C THR A 314 -5.18 14.91 -12.23
N VAL A 315 -3.86 14.98 -12.00
CA VAL A 315 -3.26 15.89 -11.03
C VAL A 315 -2.20 16.76 -11.72
N SER A 316 -2.17 18.04 -11.37
CA SER A 316 -1.05 18.94 -11.64
C SER A 316 -0.65 19.61 -10.34
N VAL A 317 0.65 19.69 -10.08
CA VAL A 317 1.21 20.27 -8.85
C VAL A 317 2.21 21.34 -9.21
N SER A 318 2.03 22.51 -8.63
CA SER A 318 2.99 23.62 -8.69
C SER A 318 3.22 24.17 -7.28
N ALA A 319 4.34 24.87 -7.07
CA ALA A 319 4.57 25.55 -5.81
C ALA A 319 5.30 26.88 -6.04
N ASN A 320 4.93 27.87 -5.24
CA ASN A 320 5.65 29.13 -5.09
C ASN A 320 6.35 29.12 -3.74
N LEU A 321 7.55 28.53 -3.71
CA LEU A 321 8.33 28.39 -2.47
C LEU A 321 9.17 29.63 -2.21
N PRO A 322 9.29 30.11 -0.95
CA PRO A 322 10.13 31.23 -0.62
C PRO A 322 11.60 30.88 -0.85
N THR A 323 12.32 31.77 -1.56
CA THR A 323 13.75 31.60 -1.84
C THR A 323 14.64 32.07 -0.68
N GLU A 324 14.12 32.95 0.17
CA GLU A 324 14.82 33.54 1.29
C GLU A 324 13.94 33.56 2.54
N ARG A 325 14.57 33.45 3.70
CA ARG A 325 13.89 33.59 4.99
C ARG A 325 13.63 35.03 5.32
N ILE A 326 12.44 35.39 5.76
CA ILE A 326 12.15 36.68 6.32
C ILE A 326 12.85 36.77 7.69
N LYS A 327 13.83 37.71 7.80
CA LYS A 327 14.56 37.96 9.04
C LYS A 327 13.86 39.08 9.82
N PRO A 328 13.40 38.82 11.07
CA PRO A 328 12.83 39.86 11.89
C PRO A 328 13.89 40.89 12.28
N GLU A 329 13.47 42.16 12.42
CA GLU A 329 14.34 43.22 12.88
C GLU A 329 14.88 42.95 14.29
N GLY A 330 16.22 43.05 14.48
CA GLY A 330 16.85 42.75 15.76
C GLY A 330 17.16 41.26 16.04
N GLU A 331 17.09 40.38 15.05
CA GLU A 331 17.50 38.98 15.21
C GLU A 331 18.99 38.85 15.57
N LYS A 332 19.31 38.12 16.63
CA LYS A 332 20.68 37.88 17.06
C LYS A 332 21.42 36.96 16.09
N PRO A 333 22.72 37.20 15.81
CA PRO A 333 23.51 36.40 14.86
C PRO A 333 23.52 34.89 15.19
N GLU A 334 23.56 34.52 16.46
CA GLU A 334 23.53 33.13 16.95
C GLU A 334 22.19 32.42 16.66
N ASP A 335 21.06 33.14 16.83
CA ASP A 335 19.73 32.63 16.51
C ASP A 335 19.50 32.57 15.00
N ALA A 336 20.07 33.57 14.26
CA ALA A 336 19.95 33.66 12.82
C ALA A 336 20.53 32.43 12.12
N LYS A 337 21.70 31.93 12.56
CA LYS A 337 22.33 30.75 11.95
C LYS A 337 21.45 29.49 12.10
N ALA A 338 20.95 29.21 13.29
CA ALA A 338 20.09 28.05 13.53
C ALA A 338 18.80 28.13 12.70
N LYS A 339 18.17 29.30 12.61
CA LYS A 339 16.96 29.52 11.82
C LYS A 339 17.22 29.47 10.31
N ASP A 340 18.38 29.93 9.84
CA ASP A 340 18.77 29.78 8.44
C ASP A 340 19.01 28.33 8.05
N GLU A 341 19.61 27.50 8.94
CA GLU A 341 19.76 26.05 8.76
C GLU A 341 18.40 25.33 8.75
N GLU A 342 17.50 25.67 9.66
CA GLU A 342 16.13 25.13 9.71
C GLU A 342 15.34 25.48 8.43
N PHE A 343 15.43 26.75 7.97
CA PHE A 343 14.79 27.17 6.75
C PHE A 343 15.33 26.42 5.53
N ALA A 344 16.66 26.26 5.43
CA ALA A 344 17.29 25.52 4.35
C ALA A 344 16.86 24.04 4.32
N ALA A 345 16.81 23.39 5.49
CA ALA A 345 16.33 22.01 5.61
C ALA A 345 14.85 21.88 5.21
N ARG A 346 13.99 22.81 5.66
CA ARG A 346 12.58 22.84 5.27
C ARG A 346 12.41 23.07 3.77
N LEU A 347 13.13 24.03 3.19
CA LEU A 347 13.07 24.33 1.76
C LEU A 347 13.50 23.12 0.93
N LYS A 348 14.55 22.41 1.36
CA LYS A 348 14.99 21.16 0.73
C LYS A 348 13.86 20.10 0.75
N ALA A 349 13.23 19.88 1.90
CA ALA A 349 12.13 18.92 2.02
C ALA A 349 10.93 19.29 1.14
N LEU A 350 10.58 20.58 1.04
CA LEU A 350 9.49 21.07 0.18
C LEU A 350 9.82 20.89 -1.31
N ASN A 351 11.07 21.11 -1.73
CA ASN A 351 11.51 20.86 -3.11
C ASN A 351 11.49 19.36 -3.45
N GLU A 352 11.92 18.49 -2.54
CA GLU A 352 11.84 17.04 -2.71
C GLU A 352 10.38 16.56 -2.83
N LYS A 353 9.49 17.07 -1.98
CA LYS A 353 8.04 16.85 -2.07
C LYS A 353 7.49 17.31 -3.42
N LEU A 354 7.83 18.53 -3.85
CA LEU A 354 7.37 19.07 -5.12
C LEU A 354 7.80 18.19 -6.29
N ALA A 355 9.08 17.82 -6.36
CA ALA A 355 9.59 16.95 -7.42
C ALA A 355 8.91 15.60 -7.45
N LYS A 356 8.66 14.99 -6.27
CA LYS A 356 7.94 13.74 -6.14
C LYS A 356 6.50 13.85 -6.64
N GLU A 357 5.76 14.86 -6.19
CA GLU A 357 4.34 15.02 -6.55
C GLU A 357 4.16 15.50 -8.00
N GLN A 358 5.09 16.30 -8.54
CA GLN A 358 5.12 16.66 -9.95
C GLN A 358 5.33 15.45 -10.87
N SER A 359 5.98 14.38 -10.41
CA SER A 359 6.13 13.14 -11.19
C SER A 359 4.81 12.40 -11.45
N LEU A 360 3.75 12.75 -10.73
CA LEU A 360 2.39 12.24 -10.94
C LEU A 360 1.65 12.99 -12.06
N ALA A 361 2.16 14.14 -12.51
CA ALA A 361 1.50 14.94 -13.54
C ALA A 361 1.39 14.19 -14.88
N GLY A 362 0.28 14.40 -15.57
CA GLY A 362 0.00 13.74 -16.85
C GLY A 362 -0.46 12.29 -16.71
N ARG A 363 -0.65 11.79 -15.49
CA ARG A 363 -1.22 10.47 -15.21
C ARG A 363 -2.69 10.59 -14.83
N THR A 364 -3.46 9.56 -15.17
CA THR A 364 -4.86 9.43 -14.72
C THR A 364 -4.94 8.34 -13.66
N PHE A 365 -5.44 8.69 -12.51
CA PHE A 365 -5.62 7.79 -11.37
C PHE A 365 -7.10 7.43 -11.22
N GLU A 366 -7.39 6.18 -10.92
CA GLU A 366 -8.71 5.77 -10.47
C GLU A 366 -8.76 5.85 -8.95
N LEU A 367 -9.65 6.68 -8.42
CA LEU A 367 -9.84 6.91 -6.99
C LEU A 367 -11.22 6.45 -6.56
N SER A 368 -11.32 5.88 -5.36
CA SER A 368 -12.61 5.56 -4.77
C SER A 368 -13.41 6.82 -4.46
N LYS A 369 -14.72 6.71 -4.53
CA LYS A 369 -15.63 7.77 -4.11
C LYS A 369 -15.36 8.26 -2.68
N ASN A 370 -15.04 7.35 -1.78
CA ASN A 370 -14.77 7.68 -0.38
C ASN A 370 -13.57 8.63 -0.23
N THR A 371 -12.51 8.44 -1.04
CA THR A 371 -11.34 9.32 -1.06
C THR A 371 -11.69 10.75 -1.47
N LEU A 372 -12.71 10.91 -2.31
CA LEU A 372 -13.14 12.19 -2.87
C LEU A 372 -14.38 12.76 -2.20
N ASP A 373 -15.02 12.05 -1.27
CA ASP A 373 -16.33 12.43 -0.69
C ASP A 373 -16.33 13.85 -0.13
N ALA A 374 -15.32 14.22 0.64
CA ALA A 374 -15.24 15.57 1.22
C ALA A 374 -15.11 16.66 0.16
N LEU A 375 -14.39 16.37 -0.95
CA LEU A 375 -14.16 17.30 -2.03
C LEU A 375 -15.36 17.45 -2.96
N LEU A 376 -16.12 16.36 -3.19
CA LEU A 376 -17.23 16.33 -4.15
C LEU A 376 -18.57 16.75 -3.56
N LYS A 377 -18.62 17.19 -2.30
CA LYS A 377 -19.85 17.69 -1.69
C LYS A 377 -20.40 18.91 -2.42
N GLU A 378 -21.69 18.95 -2.63
CA GLU A 378 -22.36 20.11 -3.20
C GLU A 378 -22.46 21.25 -2.15
N ARG A 379 -22.52 22.51 -2.62
CA ARG A 379 -22.54 23.69 -1.74
C ARG A 379 -23.62 23.62 -0.68
N GLU A 380 -24.80 23.11 -1.05
CA GLU A 380 -25.97 22.99 -0.19
C GLU A 380 -25.72 22.10 1.03
N THR A 381 -24.82 21.11 0.90
CA THR A 381 -24.45 20.21 2.01
C THR A 381 -23.40 20.84 2.93
N LEU A 382 -22.65 21.84 2.45
CA LEU A 382 -21.65 22.56 3.25
C LEU A 382 -22.28 23.60 4.17
N VAL A 383 -23.53 23.96 3.93
CA VAL A 383 -24.23 25.01 4.70
C VAL A 383 -25.48 24.47 5.40
N LYS A 384 -25.82 25.07 6.53
CA LYS A 384 -27.06 24.90 7.24
C LYS A 384 -27.69 26.25 7.54
N LYS A 385 -28.96 26.29 7.86
CA LYS A 385 -29.60 27.51 8.37
C LYS A 385 -28.94 27.91 9.69
N ALA A 386 -28.46 29.14 9.78
CA ALA A 386 -27.90 29.66 11.03
C ALA A 386 -28.96 29.59 12.13
N GLU A 387 -28.59 29.01 13.27
CA GLU A 387 -29.45 29.14 14.47
C GLU A 387 -29.42 30.59 14.91
N PRO A 388 -30.59 31.18 15.31
CA PRO A 388 -30.62 32.52 15.89
C PRO A 388 -29.68 32.55 17.09
N ALA A 389 -28.83 33.58 17.16
CA ALA A 389 -27.94 33.75 18.30
C ALA A 389 -28.77 33.67 19.59
N PRO A 390 -28.30 32.94 20.62
CA PRO A 390 -29.00 32.88 21.89
C PRO A 390 -29.26 34.33 22.35
N THR A 391 -30.55 34.70 22.52
CA THR A 391 -30.93 36.00 23.03
C THR A 391 -30.17 36.19 24.33
N PRO A 392 -29.42 37.30 24.54
CA PRO A 392 -28.76 37.54 25.81
C PRO A 392 -29.80 37.42 26.91
N ALA A 393 -29.52 36.56 27.88
CA ALA A 393 -30.41 36.48 29.06
C ALA A 393 -30.57 37.90 29.63
N PRO A 394 -31.81 38.37 29.92
CA PRO A 394 -32.01 39.71 30.50
C PRO A 394 -31.14 39.78 31.76
N ALA A 395 -30.38 40.85 31.86
CA ALA A 395 -29.57 41.13 33.05
C ALA A 395 -30.45 41.02 34.28
N PRO A 396 -30.01 40.42 35.40
CA PRO A 396 -30.84 40.31 36.58
C PRO A 396 -31.22 41.71 37.06
N GLY A 397 -32.51 42.01 36.90
CA GLY A 397 -33.08 43.30 37.30
C GLY A 397 -32.81 43.49 38.80
N THR A 398 -32.21 44.62 39.11
CA THR A 398 -32.09 45.16 40.47
C THR A 398 -33.51 45.25 41.07
N LYS A 399 -33.89 44.25 41.87
CA LYS A 399 -35.09 44.37 42.72
C LYS A 399 -34.75 45.38 43.81
N ALA A 400 -35.52 46.42 43.89
CA ALA A 400 -35.54 47.41 44.93
C ALA A 400 -35.65 46.70 46.31
N VAL A 401 -34.77 47.06 47.22
CA VAL A 401 -34.76 46.59 48.59
C VAL A 401 -35.88 47.33 49.34
N GLU A 402 -36.99 46.65 49.62
CA GLU A 402 -37.94 47.09 50.67
C GLU A 402 -37.41 46.58 52.02
N ALA A 403 -37.12 47.56 52.88
CA ALA A 403 -36.67 47.32 54.22
C ALA A 403 -37.81 46.78 55.08
N VAL A 404 -37.72 45.58 55.60
CA VAL A 404 -38.49 45.06 56.70
C VAL A 404 -37.58 44.72 57.85
N THR A 405 -37.66 45.58 58.87
CA THR A 405 -37.06 45.37 60.21
C THR A 405 -37.90 44.34 60.96
N GLN A 406 -37.27 43.22 61.44
CA GLN A 406 -37.69 42.50 62.63
C GLN A 406 -36.55 41.66 63.20
N PRO A 407 -36.57 41.25 64.49
CA PRO A 407 -35.42 41.20 65.36
C PRO A 407 -34.76 39.80 65.41
N ILE A 408 -33.52 39.84 65.93
CA ILE A 408 -32.59 38.75 66.14
C ILE A 408 -33.08 37.80 67.21
N GLU A 409 -33.12 36.50 66.92
CA GLU A 409 -33.10 35.47 67.94
C GLU A 409 -32.07 34.40 67.51
N ALA A 410 -31.08 34.12 68.38
CA ALA A 410 -30.03 33.12 68.14
C ALA A 410 -30.46 31.76 68.66
N PRO A 411 -30.08 30.67 68.00
CA PRO A 411 -29.80 29.44 68.72
C PRO A 411 -28.51 28.72 68.32
N ALA A 412 -27.79 28.40 69.36
CA ALA A 412 -27.05 27.16 69.67
C ALA A 412 -26.38 26.36 68.60
N ALA A 413 -25.08 26.24 68.81
CA ALA A 413 -24.13 25.33 68.17
C ALA A 413 -24.48 23.84 68.35
N LYS A 414 -24.31 23.06 67.26
CA LYS A 414 -24.07 21.61 67.31
C LYS A 414 -22.87 21.22 66.42
N GLY A 415 -21.95 20.48 67.02
CA GLY A 415 -20.63 20.13 66.55
C GLY A 415 -20.59 19.11 65.40
N PRO A 416 -19.39 18.81 64.94
CA PRO A 416 -19.16 18.10 63.64
C PRO A 416 -19.28 16.58 63.79
N LYS A 417 -19.88 15.93 62.77
CA LYS A 417 -19.85 14.47 62.62
C LYS A 417 -18.80 14.07 61.61
N THR A 418 -17.91 13.20 62.05
CA THR A 418 -16.86 12.47 61.29
C THR A 418 -17.45 11.52 60.24
N PRO A 419 -16.79 11.33 59.10
CA PRO A 419 -17.18 10.33 58.10
C PRO A 419 -16.59 8.95 58.42
N LYS A 420 -17.37 7.91 58.16
CA LYS A 420 -17.07 6.48 58.29
C LYS A 420 -16.43 5.94 56.99
N PRO A 421 -15.46 5.00 57.07
CA PRO A 421 -14.73 4.51 55.90
C PRO A 421 -15.49 3.46 55.12
N ALA A 422 -15.30 3.49 53.78
CA ALA A 422 -15.85 2.54 52.82
C ALA A 422 -15.07 1.20 52.83
N LYS A 423 -15.82 0.11 52.76
CA LYS A 423 -15.39 -1.28 52.70
C LYS A 423 -14.91 -1.60 51.25
N ARG A 424 -13.68 -2.12 51.16
CA ARG A 424 -13.18 -2.83 49.96
C ARG A 424 -13.83 -4.21 49.92
N GLU A 425 -14.43 -4.55 48.81
CA GLU A 425 -14.78 -5.93 48.46
C GLU A 425 -13.91 -6.40 47.31
N ASN A 426 -13.14 -7.45 47.62
CA ASN A 426 -12.27 -8.18 46.71
C ASN A 426 -13.09 -9.36 46.16
N LYS A 427 -13.14 -9.56 44.82
CA LYS A 427 -13.58 -10.84 44.27
C LYS A 427 -12.73 -11.23 43.06
N ASN A 428 -11.87 -12.21 43.35
CA ASN A 428 -11.31 -13.13 42.35
C ASN A 428 -12.43 -13.94 41.67
N ARG A 429 -12.40 -14.01 40.37
CA ARG A 429 -12.37 -15.26 39.61
C ARG A 429 -12.14 -14.95 38.13
#